data_8e5138cdcd30afb7569c22d8e53ebc6d
#
_entry.id   8e5138cdcd30afb7569c22d8e53ebc6d
#
_cell.length_a   1.000
_cell.length_b   1.000
_cell.length_c   1.000
_cell.angle_alpha   90.00
_cell.angle_beta   90.00
_cell.angle_gamma   90.00
#
_symmetry.space_group_name_H-M   'P 1'
#
loop_
_entity.id
_entity.type
_entity.pdbx_description
1 polymer ?
#
loop_
_entity_poly.entity_id
_entity_poly.type
_entity_poly.pdbx_seq_one_letter_code
_entity_poly.pdbx_strand_id
1 'polypeptide(L)'
;METTIDLIRGIVTLDEQTYRDFLASENVMKRGFLIFLACFFIATFPVFGETLINGVRGFTPQMAAEFQDQFLGIFEQFQPADVADESIDMFKQNFVDGMNMGVEIDAIPTPLPRPVAAFFRALGAWITAAIGGIGVWLGYGAFVLLFARLAGGRAVLNPFYGLTALYAVPNLLRIFSFVPYLGAALGLVALVWGIAVYI
;
A
#
# COMPACT_ATOMS: atom_id res chain seq x y z
N MET A 1 6.25 31.77 2.67
CA MET A 1 5.71 30.63 1.92
C MET A 1 6.67 29.48 2.15
N GLU A 2 6.30 28.53 3.01
CA GLU A 2 7.08 27.28 3.10
C GLU A 2 7.11 26.59 1.73
N THR A 3 8.29 26.20 1.32
CA THR A 3 8.41 25.40 0.11
C THR A 3 7.88 23.99 0.39
N THR A 4 7.42 23.28 -0.65
CA THR A 4 7.00 21.88 -0.49
C THR A 4 8.12 21.01 0.10
N ILE A 5 9.36 21.38 -0.15
CA ILE A 5 10.55 20.69 0.39
C ILE A 5 10.66 20.89 1.91
N ASP A 6 10.45 22.11 2.40
CA ASP A 6 10.49 22.39 3.85
C ASP A 6 9.39 21.61 4.57
N LEU A 7 8.18 21.55 3.99
CA LEU A 7 7.09 20.75 4.53
C LEU A 7 7.45 19.24 4.59
N ILE A 8 7.97 18.68 3.51
CA ILE A 8 8.39 17.26 3.50
C ILE A 8 9.47 17.01 4.54
N ARG A 9 10.45 17.91 4.65
CA ARG A 9 11.52 17.80 5.64
C ARG A 9 10.96 17.84 7.07
N GLY A 10 10.07 18.78 7.38
CA GLY A 10 9.44 18.87 8.69
C GLY A 10 8.61 17.64 9.05
N ILE A 11 7.87 17.08 8.08
CA ILE A 11 7.12 15.82 8.28
C ILE A 11 8.08 14.67 8.56
N VAL A 12 9.18 14.56 7.80
CA VAL A 12 10.19 13.52 7.96
C VAL A 12 10.91 13.62 9.30
N THR A 13 11.14 14.81 9.81
CA THR A 13 11.78 15.04 11.13
C THR A 13 10.80 15.06 12.29
N LEU A 14 9.49 14.86 12.04
CA LEU A 14 8.41 14.96 13.04
C LEU A 14 8.44 16.33 13.78
N ASP A 15 8.72 17.40 13.02
CA ASP A 15 8.80 18.76 13.58
C ASP A 15 7.41 19.29 13.93
N GLU A 16 7.15 19.46 15.21
CA GLU A 16 5.85 19.91 15.74
C GLU A 16 5.40 21.26 15.15
N GLN A 17 6.34 22.16 14.88
CA GLN A 17 6.00 23.46 14.30
C GLN A 17 5.44 23.31 12.88
N THR A 18 6.04 22.43 12.07
CA THR A 18 5.55 22.12 10.73
C THR A 18 4.11 21.59 10.75
N TYR A 19 3.77 20.69 11.68
CA TYR A 19 2.41 20.18 11.83
C TYR A 19 1.43 21.28 12.27
N ARG A 20 1.81 22.14 13.20
CA ARG A 20 0.98 23.27 13.64
C ARG A 20 0.73 24.27 12.51
N ASP A 21 1.75 24.62 11.75
CA ASP A 21 1.65 25.56 10.63
C ASP A 21 0.81 24.96 9.49
N PHE A 22 0.95 23.65 9.26
CA PHE A 22 0.11 22.94 8.31
C PHE A 22 -1.37 22.97 8.73
N LEU A 23 -1.68 22.71 10.00
CA LEU A 23 -3.04 22.79 10.56
C LEU A 23 -3.63 24.18 10.50
N ALA A 24 -2.82 25.22 10.68
CA ALA A 24 -3.24 26.62 10.59
C ALA A 24 -3.46 27.10 9.15
N SER A 25 -3.06 26.29 8.16
CA SER A 25 -3.19 26.67 6.76
C SER A 25 -4.63 26.60 6.26
N GLU A 26 -4.96 27.47 5.29
CA GLU A 26 -6.26 27.37 4.60
C GLU A 26 -6.38 26.05 3.85
N ASN A 27 -7.58 25.46 3.86
CA ASN A 27 -7.91 24.23 3.13
C ASN A 27 -7.02 23.02 3.48
N VAL A 28 -6.71 22.81 4.76
CA VAL A 28 -5.89 21.70 5.28
C VAL A 28 -6.24 20.35 4.63
N MET A 29 -7.53 20.02 4.58
CA MET A 29 -8.00 18.76 3.97
C MET A 29 -7.60 18.64 2.49
N LYS A 30 -7.80 19.70 1.70
CA LYS A 30 -7.44 19.71 0.27
C LYS A 30 -5.93 19.57 0.08
N ARG A 31 -5.14 20.31 0.86
CA ARG A 31 -3.68 20.26 0.80
C ARG A 31 -3.17 18.87 1.21
N GLY A 32 -3.66 18.34 2.33
CA GLY A 32 -3.32 16.99 2.78
C GLY A 32 -3.67 15.93 1.74
N PHE A 33 -4.88 16.00 1.17
CA PHE A 33 -5.32 15.06 0.13
C PHE A 33 -4.45 15.11 -1.12
N LEU A 34 -4.04 16.29 -1.58
CA LEU A 34 -3.15 16.42 -2.74
C LEU A 34 -1.76 15.85 -2.46
N ILE A 35 -1.21 16.10 -1.26
CA ILE A 35 0.07 15.50 -0.84
C ILE A 35 -0.07 13.98 -0.78
N PHE A 36 -1.15 13.49 -0.17
CA PHE A 36 -1.45 12.07 -0.10
C PHE A 36 -1.47 11.43 -1.48
N LEU A 37 -2.24 11.98 -2.42
CA LEU A 37 -2.33 11.47 -3.79
C LEU A 37 -0.95 11.43 -4.45
N ALA A 38 -0.21 12.53 -4.42
CA ALA A 38 1.10 12.60 -5.04
C ALA A 38 2.06 11.55 -4.45
N CYS A 39 2.13 11.45 -3.12
CA CYS A 39 2.98 10.49 -2.44
C CYS A 39 2.58 9.04 -2.75
N PHE A 40 1.28 8.73 -2.75
CA PHE A 40 0.81 7.37 -3.03
C PHE A 40 1.03 6.96 -4.48
N PHE A 41 0.79 7.84 -5.45
CA PHE A 41 1.10 7.55 -6.85
C PHE A 41 2.60 7.27 -7.05
N ILE A 42 3.46 8.02 -6.38
CA ILE A 42 4.91 7.79 -6.45
C ILE A 42 5.28 6.49 -5.72
N ALA A 43 4.78 6.28 -4.50
CA ALA A 43 5.09 5.12 -3.67
C ALA A 43 4.64 3.78 -4.29
N THR A 44 3.54 3.80 -5.07
CA THR A 44 2.99 2.61 -5.74
C THR A 44 3.53 2.40 -7.15
N PHE A 45 4.39 3.29 -7.65
CA PHE A 45 4.97 3.16 -8.99
C PHE A 45 5.72 1.83 -9.23
N PRO A 46 6.42 1.22 -8.24
CA PRO A 46 6.99 -0.12 -8.41
C PRO A 46 5.97 -1.18 -8.85
N VAL A 47 4.72 -1.09 -8.39
CA VAL A 47 3.63 -1.99 -8.81
C VAL A 47 3.44 -1.94 -10.32
N PHE A 48 3.53 -0.74 -10.93
CA PHE A 48 3.49 -0.61 -12.39
C PHE A 48 4.65 -1.36 -13.05
N GLY A 49 5.88 -1.15 -12.58
CA GLY A 49 7.07 -1.78 -13.13
C GLY A 49 7.02 -3.31 -13.02
N GLU A 50 6.72 -3.82 -11.84
CA GLU A 50 6.61 -5.26 -11.58
C GLU A 50 5.50 -5.90 -12.43
N THR A 51 4.31 -5.30 -12.46
CA THR A 51 3.18 -5.82 -13.25
C THR A 51 3.48 -5.78 -14.73
N LEU A 52 4.16 -4.73 -15.23
CA LEU A 52 4.58 -4.62 -16.63
C LEU A 52 5.58 -5.73 -16.99
N ILE A 53 6.63 -5.90 -16.19
CA ILE A 53 7.66 -6.91 -16.42
C ILE A 53 7.04 -8.32 -16.41
N ASN A 54 6.24 -8.61 -15.39
CA ASN A 54 5.57 -9.90 -15.24
C ASN A 54 4.55 -10.15 -16.37
N GLY A 55 3.80 -9.11 -16.77
CA GLY A 55 2.85 -9.21 -17.88
C GLY A 55 3.53 -9.45 -19.24
N VAL A 56 4.71 -8.89 -19.47
CA VAL A 56 5.51 -9.14 -20.69
C VAL A 56 6.12 -10.56 -20.65
N ARG A 57 6.67 -10.99 -19.51
CA ARG A 57 7.23 -12.33 -19.31
C ARG A 57 6.18 -13.43 -19.36
N GLY A 58 4.99 -13.15 -18.80
CA GLY A 58 3.88 -14.07 -18.60
C GLY A 58 3.99 -14.84 -17.31
N PHE A 59 2.84 -15.22 -16.79
CA PHE A 59 2.73 -16.08 -15.62
C PHE A 59 2.65 -17.52 -16.10
N THR A 60 3.76 -18.26 -15.96
CA THR A 60 3.81 -19.65 -16.42
C THR A 60 3.35 -20.61 -15.32
N PRO A 61 2.82 -21.81 -15.68
CA PRO A 61 2.48 -22.84 -14.68
C PRO A 61 3.67 -23.21 -13.77
N GLN A 62 4.90 -23.19 -14.31
CA GLN A 62 6.11 -23.46 -13.53
C GLN A 62 6.36 -22.38 -12.46
N MET A 63 6.23 -21.11 -12.82
CA MET A 63 6.34 -20.00 -11.85
C MET A 63 5.26 -20.07 -10.76
N ALA A 64 4.04 -20.48 -11.14
CA ALA A 64 2.96 -20.70 -10.18
C ALA A 64 3.31 -21.82 -9.20
N ALA A 65 3.80 -22.95 -9.69
CA ALA A 65 4.19 -24.08 -8.85
C ALA A 65 5.34 -23.73 -7.90
N GLU A 66 6.40 -23.07 -8.41
CA GLU A 66 7.53 -22.62 -7.58
C GLU A 66 7.09 -21.66 -6.47
N PHE A 67 6.19 -20.73 -6.79
CA PHE A 67 5.67 -19.79 -5.80
C PHE A 67 4.76 -20.48 -4.77
N GLN A 68 3.93 -21.44 -5.21
CA GLN A 68 3.10 -22.27 -4.33
C GLN A 68 3.97 -23.02 -3.32
N ASP A 69 5.00 -23.71 -3.81
CA ASP A 69 5.91 -24.50 -2.96
C ASP A 69 6.63 -23.62 -1.94
N GLN A 70 7.16 -22.47 -2.37
CA GLN A 70 7.83 -21.54 -1.46
C GLN A 70 6.87 -20.95 -0.42
N PHE A 71 5.68 -20.53 -0.85
CA PHE A 71 4.71 -19.93 0.07
C PHE A 71 4.19 -20.94 1.08
N LEU A 72 3.81 -22.15 0.62
CA LEU A 72 3.32 -23.19 1.51
C LEU A 72 4.40 -23.66 2.47
N GLY A 73 5.66 -23.76 2.02
CA GLY A 73 6.78 -24.08 2.90
C GLY A 73 7.03 -23.03 4.00
N ILE A 74 6.90 -21.75 3.67
CA ILE A 74 6.97 -20.66 4.67
C ILE A 74 5.76 -20.74 5.60
N PHE A 75 4.57 -20.90 5.05
CA PHE A 75 3.34 -20.98 5.83
C PHE A 75 3.36 -22.11 6.86
N GLU A 76 3.90 -23.27 6.50
CA GLU A 76 4.04 -24.42 7.42
C GLU A 76 5.00 -24.14 8.59
N GLN A 77 6.03 -23.30 8.38
CA GLN A 77 6.95 -22.92 9.47
C GLN A 77 6.31 -21.97 10.49
N PHE A 78 5.31 -21.19 10.08
CA PHE A 78 4.64 -20.20 10.92
C PHE A 78 3.21 -20.61 11.31
N GLN A 79 2.82 -21.87 11.03
CA GLN A 79 1.49 -22.37 11.33
C GLN A 79 1.20 -22.30 12.84
N PRO A 80 0.14 -21.58 13.27
CA PRO A 80 -0.24 -21.51 14.67
C PRO A 80 -0.75 -22.89 15.14
N ALA A 81 -0.30 -23.33 16.31
CA ALA A 81 -0.66 -24.64 16.86
C ALA A 81 -2.15 -24.78 17.25
N ASP A 82 -2.87 -23.68 17.34
CA ASP A 82 -4.24 -23.57 17.86
C ASP A 82 -5.29 -23.43 16.73
N VAL A 83 -4.87 -23.44 15.46
CA VAL A 83 -5.80 -23.35 14.33
C VAL A 83 -6.18 -24.76 13.88
N ALA A 84 -7.48 -24.99 13.69
CA ALA A 84 -7.99 -26.28 13.24
C ALA A 84 -7.41 -26.66 11.86
N ASP A 85 -6.96 -27.91 11.72
CA ASP A 85 -6.36 -28.42 10.48
C ASP A 85 -7.25 -28.22 9.25
N GLU A 86 -8.57 -28.35 9.42
CA GLU A 86 -9.55 -28.12 8.34
C GLU A 86 -9.51 -26.68 7.79
N SER A 87 -9.31 -25.68 8.68
CA SER A 87 -9.19 -24.27 8.27
C SER A 87 -7.90 -24.01 7.50
N ILE A 88 -6.84 -24.71 7.88
CA ILE A 88 -5.54 -24.64 7.23
C ILE A 88 -5.60 -25.26 5.83
N ASP A 89 -6.20 -26.45 5.72
CA ASP A 89 -6.37 -27.14 4.46
C ASP A 89 -7.24 -26.34 3.49
N MET A 90 -8.33 -25.76 3.98
CA MET A 90 -9.18 -24.86 3.19
C MET A 90 -8.41 -23.63 2.69
N PHE A 91 -7.58 -23.03 3.54
CA PHE A 91 -6.74 -21.90 3.13
C PHE A 91 -5.74 -22.29 2.06
N LYS A 92 -5.01 -23.43 2.25
CA LYS A 92 -4.05 -23.95 1.27
C LYS A 92 -4.73 -24.21 -0.07
N GLN A 93 -5.89 -24.87 -0.06
CA GLN A 93 -6.65 -25.14 -1.27
C GLN A 93 -7.10 -23.87 -1.98
N ASN A 94 -7.71 -22.94 -1.27
CA ASN A 94 -8.14 -21.66 -1.86
C ASN A 94 -6.95 -20.87 -2.45
N PHE A 95 -5.79 -20.94 -1.80
CA PHE A 95 -4.57 -20.31 -2.30
C PHE A 95 -4.10 -20.95 -3.62
N VAL A 96 -4.05 -22.28 -3.69
CA VAL A 96 -3.67 -23.03 -4.89
C VAL A 96 -4.66 -22.76 -6.03
N ASP A 97 -5.96 -22.80 -5.74
CA ASP A 97 -7.03 -22.53 -6.72
C ASP A 97 -6.93 -21.09 -7.26
N GLY A 98 -6.66 -20.12 -6.38
CA GLY A 98 -6.44 -18.73 -6.78
C GLY A 98 -5.24 -18.55 -7.71
N MET A 99 -4.14 -19.26 -7.45
CA MET A 99 -2.95 -19.26 -8.30
C MET A 99 -3.20 -19.89 -9.65
N ASN A 100 -3.90 -21.03 -9.70
CA ASN A 100 -4.27 -21.71 -10.93
C ASN A 100 -5.20 -20.84 -11.78
N MET A 101 -6.20 -20.19 -11.17
CA MET A 101 -7.04 -19.21 -11.84
C MET A 101 -6.21 -18.05 -12.43
N GLY A 102 -5.18 -17.58 -11.75
CA GLY A 102 -4.25 -16.58 -12.27
C GLY A 102 -3.54 -17.02 -13.54
N VAL A 103 -3.09 -18.29 -13.60
CA VAL A 103 -2.49 -18.88 -14.80
C VAL A 103 -3.50 -18.99 -15.94
N GLU A 104 -4.72 -19.44 -15.67
CA GLU A 104 -5.79 -19.55 -16.66
C GLU A 104 -6.17 -18.19 -17.24
N ILE A 105 -6.29 -17.17 -16.41
CA ILE A 105 -6.58 -15.79 -16.85
C ILE A 105 -5.45 -15.25 -17.74
N ASP A 106 -4.18 -15.52 -17.40
CA ASP A 106 -3.05 -15.05 -18.22
C ASP A 106 -2.96 -15.80 -19.57
N ALA A 107 -3.51 -17.00 -19.64
CA ALA A 107 -3.58 -17.81 -20.87
C ALA A 107 -4.71 -17.38 -21.82
N ILE A 108 -5.66 -16.54 -21.38
CA ILE A 108 -6.77 -16.06 -22.23
C ILE A 108 -6.20 -15.23 -23.39
N PRO A 109 -6.50 -15.61 -24.65
CA PRO A 109 -6.04 -14.85 -25.81
C PRO A 109 -6.59 -13.42 -25.78
N THR A 110 -5.71 -12.45 -25.83
CA THR A 110 -6.11 -11.04 -25.94
C THR A 110 -5.95 -10.57 -27.39
N PRO A 111 -6.84 -9.69 -27.90
CA PRO A 111 -6.71 -9.15 -29.24
C PRO A 111 -5.52 -8.18 -29.39
N LEU A 112 -4.90 -7.80 -28.29
CA LEU A 112 -3.75 -6.88 -28.25
C LEU A 112 -2.44 -7.67 -28.19
N PRO A 113 -1.37 -7.15 -28.82
CA PRO A 113 -0.03 -7.68 -28.61
C PRO A 113 0.32 -7.71 -27.12
N ARG A 114 0.95 -8.79 -26.65
CA ARG A 114 1.23 -9.03 -25.22
C ARG A 114 1.86 -7.83 -24.50
N PRO A 115 2.86 -7.11 -25.06
CA PRO A 115 3.43 -5.93 -24.38
C PRO A 115 2.40 -4.81 -24.16
N VAL A 116 1.48 -4.63 -25.13
CA VAL A 116 0.42 -3.61 -25.04
C VAL A 116 -0.59 -3.98 -23.98
N ALA A 117 -1.03 -5.24 -23.93
CA ALA A 117 -1.92 -5.76 -22.90
C ALA A 117 -1.28 -5.65 -21.51
N ALA A 118 0.03 -5.99 -21.39
CA ALA A 118 0.80 -5.84 -20.16
C ALA A 118 0.88 -4.39 -19.68
N PHE A 119 1.07 -3.45 -20.60
CA PHE A 119 1.09 -2.01 -20.26
C PHE A 119 -0.25 -1.54 -19.67
N PHE A 120 -1.37 -1.86 -20.30
CA PHE A 120 -2.68 -1.47 -19.78
C PHE A 120 -3.02 -2.17 -18.45
N ARG A 121 -2.63 -3.43 -18.30
CA ARG A 121 -2.75 -4.16 -17.02
C ARG A 121 -1.93 -3.49 -15.92
N ALA A 122 -0.68 -3.13 -16.20
CA ALA A 122 0.19 -2.44 -15.26
C ALA A 122 -0.34 -1.06 -14.87
N LEU A 123 -0.84 -0.31 -15.85
CA LEU A 123 -1.46 0.99 -15.61
C LEU A 123 -2.70 0.86 -14.70
N GLY A 124 -3.57 -0.11 -14.98
CA GLY A 124 -4.73 -0.40 -14.17
C GLY A 124 -4.35 -0.81 -12.74
N ALA A 125 -3.39 -1.71 -12.58
CA ALA A 125 -2.90 -2.15 -11.27
C ALA A 125 -2.33 -0.98 -10.45
N TRP A 126 -1.53 -0.14 -11.08
CA TRP A 126 -0.94 1.04 -10.43
C TRP A 126 -2.00 2.04 -9.96
N ILE A 127 -2.95 2.39 -10.83
CA ILE A 127 -4.06 3.29 -10.49
C ILE A 127 -4.89 2.69 -9.36
N THR A 128 -5.23 1.40 -9.44
CA THR A 128 -6.00 0.70 -8.42
C THR A 128 -5.27 0.67 -7.08
N ALA A 129 -3.95 0.44 -7.08
CA ALA A 129 -3.14 0.47 -5.86
C ALA A 129 -3.14 1.86 -5.21
N ALA A 130 -3.01 2.93 -6.01
CA ALA A 130 -3.05 4.30 -5.51
C ALA A 130 -4.43 4.66 -4.95
N ILE A 131 -5.53 4.31 -5.66
CA ILE A 131 -6.90 4.54 -5.20
C ILE A 131 -7.23 3.69 -3.96
N GLY A 132 -6.77 2.44 -3.94
CA GLY A 132 -6.90 1.55 -2.78
C GLY A 132 -6.32 2.16 -1.50
N GLY A 133 -5.18 2.86 -1.62
CA GLY A 133 -4.58 3.62 -0.54
C GLY A 133 -5.52 4.69 0.06
N ILE A 134 -6.34 5.34 -0.78
CA ILE A 134 -7.36 6.29 -0.31
C ILE A 134 -8.39 5.58 0.57
N GLY A 135 -8.87 4.42 0.12
CA GLY A 135 -9.83 3.61 0.88
C GLY A 135 -9.29 3.21 2.26
N VAL A 136 -8.05 2.75 2.30
CA VAL A 136 -7.35 2.38 3.56
C VAL A 136 -7.21 3.60 4.46
N TRP A 137 -6.73 4.74 3.95
CA TRP A 137 -6.58 5.97 4.72
C TRP A 137 -7.91 6.47 5.29
N LEU A 138 -8.96 6.54 4.46
CA LEU A 138 -10.28 6.97 4.91
C LEU A 138 -10.87 6.01 5.94
N GLY A 139 -10.80 4.70 5.70
CA GLY A 139 -11.34 3.69 6.60
C GLY A 139 -10.60 3.67 7.95
N TYR A 140 -9.27 3.62 7.92
CA TYR A 140 -8.46 3.66 9.14
C TYR A 140 -8.65 4.98 9.90
N GLY A 141 -8.62 6.12 9.19
CA GLY A 141 -8.87 7.42 9.77
C GLY A 141 -10.26 7.54 10.42
N ALA A 142 -11.31 6.99 9.78
CA ALA A 142 -12.65 6.95 10.35
C ALA A 142 -12.68 6.13 11.65
N PHE A 143 -12.01 4.99 11.68
CA PHE A 143 -11.88 4.15 12.86
C PHE A 143 -11.19 4.90 14.01
N VAL A 144 -10.02 5.48 13.75
CA VAL A 144 -9.27 6.25 14.77
C VAL A 144 -10.12 7.42 15.29
N LEU A 145 -10.77 8.17 14.39
CA LEU A 145 -11.63 9.30 14.77
C LEU A 145 -12.82 8.85 15.63
N LEU A 146 -13.45 7.71 15.29
CA LEU A 146 -14.54 7.14 16.07
C LEU A 146 -14.09 6.81 17.50
N PHE A 147 -13.00 6.07 17.64
CA PHE A 147 -12.47 5.71 18.96
C PHE A 147 -12.00 6.94 19.76
N ALA A 148 -11.34 7.89 19.11
CA ALA A 148 -10.95 9.13 19.76
C ALA A 148 -12.17 9.90 20.33
N ARG A 149 -13.29 9.94 19.58
CA ARG A 149 -14.52 10.56 20.05
C ARG A 149 -15.20 9.78 21.18
N LEU A 150 -15.22 8.47 21.09
CA LEU A 150 -15.75 7.60 22.17
C LEU A 150 -14.95 7.77 23.47
N ALA A 151 -13.64 8.03 23.36
CA ALA A 151 -12.75 8.34 24.49
C ALA A 151 -12.87 9.82 24.97
N GLY A 152 -13.83 10.60 24.47
CA GLY A 152 -14.03 11.98 24.88
C GLY A 152 -13.23 13.03 24.09
N GLY A 153 -12.57 12.62 23.01
CA GLY A 153 -11.82 13.52 22.11
C GLY A 153 -12.74 14.47 21.33
N ARG A 154 -12.21 15.65 21.01
CA ARG A 154 -12.92 16.72 20.28
C ARG A 154 -12.41 16.91 18.85
N ALA A 155 -11.77 15.92 18.26
CA ALA A 155 -11.20 16.03 16.93
C ALA A 155 -12.26 16.39 15.88
N VAL A 156 -11.93 17.39 15.05
CA VAL A 156 -12.77 17.86 13.93
C VAL A 156 -12.31 17.14 12.67
N LEU A 157 -13.26 16.71 11.83
CA LEU A 157 -13.04 15.83 10.68
C LEU A 157 -12.03 16.39 9.67
N ASN A 158 -12.20 17.65 9.24
CA ASN A 158 -11.33 18.24 8.21
C ASN A 158 -9.85 18.36 8.63
N PRO A 159 -9.51 18.97 9.80
CA PRO A 159 -8.13 19.01 10.26
C PRO A 159 -7.54 17.62 10.49
N PHE A 160 -8.33 16.69 11.04
CA PHE A 160 -7.90 15.34 11.30
C PHE A 160 -7.48 14.61 10.00
N TYR A 161 -8.36 14.58 8.99
CA TYR A 161 -8.00 13.94 7.73
C TYR A 161 -6.93 14.68 6.95
N GLY A 162 -6.89 16.02 7.03
CA GLY A 162 -5.82 16.79 6.42
C GLY A 162 -4.45 16.45 7.01
N LEU A 163 -4.37 16.34 8.34
CA LEU A 163 -3.15 16.00 9.04
C LEU A 163 -2.74 14.56 8.81
N THR A 164 -3.67 13.62 8.99
CA THR A 164 -3.39 12.19 8.83
C THR A 164 -3.00 11.81 7.40
N ALA A 165 -3.38 12.60 6.40
CA ALA A 165 -2.92 12.42 5.03
C ALA A 165 -1.39 12.51 4.90
N LEU A 166 -0.71 13.21 5.80
CA LEU A 166 0.76 13.36 5.80
C LEU A 166 1.49 12.03 6.08
N TYR A 167 0.79 11.00 6.61
CA TYR A 167 1.37 9.66 6.74
C TYR A 167 1.80 9.07 5.39
N ALA A 168 1.31 9.60 4.30
CA ALA A 168 1.72 9.19 2.96
C ALA A 168 3.19 9.54 2.65
N VAL A 169 3.76 10.54 3.33
CA VAL A 169 5.15 10.98 3.10
C VAL A 169 6.16 9.87 3.45
N PRO A 170 6.11 9.23 4.64
CA PRO A 170 6.95 8.08 4.94
C PRO A 170 6.77 6.92 3.95
N ASN A 171 5.57 6.74 3.40
CA ASN A 171 5.31 5.69 2.41
C ASN A 171 6.06 5.89 1.08
N LEU A 172 6.62 7.06 0.80
CA LEU A 172 7.54 7.25 -0.35
C LEU A 172 8.73 6.29 -0.32
N LEU A 173 9.16 5.85 0.86
CA LEU A 173 10.21 4.83 0.99
C LEU A 173 9.88 3.52 0.29
N ARG A 174 8.59 3.24 0.08
CA ARG A 174 8.12 2.05 -0.65
C ARG A 174 8.49 2.06 -2.14
N ILE A 175 8.93 3.20 -2.69
CA ILE A 175 9.47 3.25 -4.06
C ILE A 175 10.67 2.30 -4.23
N PHE A 176 11.36 1.97 -3.13
CA PHE A 176 12.49 1.03 -3.13
C PHE A 176 12.07 -0.42 -2.86
N SER A 177 10.76 -0.73 -2.86
CA SER A 177 10.24 -2.08 -2.59
C SER A 177 10.74 -3.14 -3.57
N PHE A 178 11.17 -2.73 -4.76
CA PHE A 178 11.74 -3.61 -5.77
C PHE A 178 13.13 -4.16 -5.41
N VAL A 179 13.79 -3.59 -4.38
CA VAL A 179 15.10 -4.08 -3.91
C VAL A 179 14.88 -5.12 -2.81
N PRO A 180 15.27 -6.39 -3.02
CA PRO A 180 15.13 -7.44 -2.01
C PRO A 180 15.75 -7.03 -0.67
N TYR A 181 15.13 -7.42 0.45
CA TYR A 181 15.50 -7.08 1.83
C TYR A 181 15.41 -5.59 2.18
N LEU A 182 15.89 -4.68 1.31
CA LEU A 182 15.79 -3.23 1.54
C LEU A 182 14.31 -2.80 1.51
N GLY A 183 13.52 -3.31 0.58
CA GLY A 183 12.08 -3.02 0.48
C GLY A 183 11.33 -3.41 1.76
N ALA A 184 11.61 -4.59 2.32
CA ALA A 184 11.01 -5.04 3.57
C ALA A 184 11.43 -4.14 4.75
N ALA A 185 12.72 -3.82 4.88
CA ALA A 185 13.24 -2.95 5.93
C ALA A 185 12.63 -1.54 5.86
N LEU A 186 12.60 -0.95 4.67
CA LEU A 186 12.00 0.38 4.45
C LEU A 186 10.48 0.37 4.63
N GLY A 187 9.81 -0.75 4.33
CA GLY A 187 8.39 -0.96 4.61
C GLY A 187 8.08 -0.92 6.11
N LEU A 188 8.92 -1.56 6.92
CA LEU A 188 8.82 -1.49 8.39
C LEU A 188 9.09 -0.06 8.91
N VAL A 189 10.12 0.61 8.39
CA VAL A 189 10.40 2.01 8.75
C VAL A 189 9.20 2.90 8.40
N ALA A 190 8.64 2.77 7.20
CA ALA A 190 7.47 3.54 6.77
C ALA A 190 6.24 3.26 7.64
N LEU A 191 6.03 2.01 8.08
CA LEU A 191 4.94 1.64 8.97
C LEU A 191 5.09 2.32 10.34
N VAL A 192 6.26 2.17 10.98
CA VAL A 192 6.53 2.77 12.30
C VAL A 192 6.41 4.29 12.25
N TRP A 193 6.97 4.89 11.21
CA TRP A 193 6.90 6.33 11.00
C TRP A 193 5.48 6.80 10.70
N GLY A 194 4.74 6.05 9.88
CA GLY A 194 3.34 6.33 9.62
C GLY A 194 2.51 6.35 10.90
N ILE A 195 2.75 5.43 11.84
CA ILE A 195 2.12 5.42 13.16
C ILE A 195 2.51 6.69 13.94
N ALA A 196 3.79 7.08 13.93
CA ALA A 196 4.25 8.28 14.63
C ALA A 196 3.59 9.59 14.15
N VAL A 197 3.19 9.66 12.87
CA VAL A 197 2.44 10.81 12.31
C VAL A 197 1.03 10.89 12.88
N TYR A 198 0.46 9.79 13.41
CA TYR A 198 -0.88 9.77 14.00
C TYR A 198 -0.90 10.11 15.50
N ILE A 199 0.26 10.13 16.16
CA ILE A 199 0.41 10.42 17.60
C ILE A 199 0.73 11.89 17.81
#